data_0e312903877af98e47aa5e9dbb76424d
#
_entry.id   0e312903877af98e47aa5e9dbb76424d
#
_cell.length_a   1.000
_cell.length_b   1.000
_cell.length_c   1.000
_cell.angle_alpha   90.00
_cell.angle_beta   90.00
_cell.angle_gamma   90.00
#
_symmetry.space_group_name_H-M   'P 1'
#
loop_
_entity.id
_entity.type
_entity.pdbx_description
1 polymer ?
#
loop_
_entity_poly.entity_id
_entity_poly.type
_entity_poly.pdbx_seq_one_letter_code
_entity_poly.pdbx_strand_id
1 'polypeptide(L)'
;MANRNNRKRNATHGIADQSGQPQPTMTLEAFAALVSGGIHRIQPVAREPETGISQWSMVLVTDVHGDQTRHLVGSANGEGSVTSPIKAIDTGRRTASSESGRLYKLLGGSGSDSDARYVFDNWLNLTQTRVVRDVTPALVRLLKAR
;
A
#
# COMPACT_ATOMS: atom_id res chain seq x y z
N MET A 1 14.25 -0.87 14.07
CA MET A 1 14.66 -0.73 13.85
C MET A 1 14.89 -0.91 13.54
N ALA A 2 14.32 -1.24 13.64
CA ALA A 2 14.62 -1.27 13.46
C ALA A 2 14.70 -1.60 12.92
N ASN A 3 14.15 -1.74 12.98
CA ASN A 3 14.48 -1.71 12.53
C ASN A 3 14.59 -2.06 11.94
N ARG A 4 14.12 -2.44 12.28
CA ARG A 4 14.37 -2.46 11.83
C ARG A 4 14.39 -2.68 11.47
N ASN A 5 13.79 -2.79 11.54
CA ASN A 5 14.01 -2.62 11.16
C ASN A 5 14.07 -2.79 10.73
N ASN A 6 13.47 -3.19 10.94
CA ASN A 6 13.71 -2.94 10.68
C ASN A 6 13.80 -3.22 10.31
N ARG A 7 13.31 -3.74 10.56
CA ARG A 7 13.56 -3.64 10.31
C ARG A 7 13.46 -3.74 10.04
N LYS A 8 12.88 -4.07 10.16
CA LYS A 8 12.94 -3.72 9.95
C LYS A 8 12.79 -3.76 9.65
N ARG A 9 12.27 -4.29 9.80
CA ARG A 9 12.32 -3.95 9.65
C ARG A 9 11.96 -3.87 9.46
N ASN A 10 11.23 -4.16 9.58
CA ASN A 10 11.13 -3.66 9.52
C ASN A 10 10.76 -3.76 9.24
N ALA A 11 10.28 -4.25 9.47
CA ALA A 11 10.06 -3.96 9.43
C ALA A 11 9.84 -3.96 9.00
N THR A 12 9.35 -4.18 8.88
CA THR A 12 9.28 -3.72 8.62
C THR A 12 9.36 -3.72 7.92
N HIS A 13 9.02 -4.26 7.71
CA HIS A 13 9.29 -3.88 7.23
C HIS A 13 9.02 -3.92 6.93
N GLY A 14 8.71 -4.39 6.85
CA GLY A 14 8.49 -4.11 6.85
C GLY A 14 8.19 -4.07 6.61
N ILE A 15 7.99 -4.29 6.79
CA ILE A 15 7.74 -3.78 6.67
C ILE A 15 8.12 -3.14 6.09
N ALA A 16 7.92 -3.00 5.78
CA ALA A 16 8.29 -2.16 5.33
C ALA A 16 8.55 -1.35 4.62
N ASP A 17 8.50 -0.93 4.25
CA ASP A 17 8.85 0.03 3.83
C ASP A 17 9.33 0.61 3.46
N GLN A 18 9.40 0.70 3.39
CA GLN A 18 9.87 1.41 3.25
C GLN A 18 10.37 1.87 2.87
N SER A 19 10.36 1.72 2.86
CA SER A 19 10.78 2.17 2.68
C SER A 19 11.06 2.29 2.22
N GLY A 20 10.85 2.07 2.27
CA GLY A 20 10.98 2.12 2.21
C GLY A 20 10.80 1.86 1.92
N GLN A 21 10.28 1.83 2.13
CA GLN A 21 10.04 1.67 2.34
C GLN A 21 9.47 1.19 2.40
N PRO A 22 9.01 1.07 2.36
CA PRO A 22 8.42 0.67 2.76
C PRO A 22 7.88 0.27 2.71
N GLN A 23 7.05 -0.01 3.01
CA GLN A 23 6.76 -0.12 3.35
C GLN A 23 6.19 -0.70 3.53
N PRO A 24 6.17 -1.30 3.43
CA PRO A 24 5.28 -1.77 3.62
C PRO A 24 4.23 -1.74 4.32
N THR A 25 3.46 -2.49 3.89
CA THR A 25 3.40 -1.96 5.19
C THR A 25 3.21 -0.47 5.20
N MET A 26 2.32 0.02 6.03
CA MET A 26 2.32 1.44 6.25
C MET A 26 3.67 1.80 6.82
N THR A 27 4.36 2.71 6.19
CA THR A 27 5.65 3.13 6.69
C THR A 27 5.47 4.01 7.90
N LEU A 28 6.52 4.10 8.72
CA LEU A 28 6.50 5.03 9.83
C LEU A 28 6.36 6.45 9.33
N GLU A 29 6.92 6.74 8.19
CA GLU A 29 6.79 8.06 7.60
C GLU A 29 5.34 8.39 7.29
N ALA A 30 4.65 7.45 6.69
CA ALA A 30 3.25 7.65 6.37
C ALA A 30 2.44 7.82 7.63
N PHE A 31 2.72 7.01 8.64
CA PHE A 31 2.03 7.12 9.91
C PHE A 31 2.30 8.47 10.56
N ALA A 32 3.55 8.89 10.56
CA ALA A 32 3.92 10.16 11.15
C ALA A 32 3.22 11.32 10.45
N ALA A 33 3.12 11.24 9.13
CA ALA A 33 2.43 12.28 8.37
C ALA A 33 0.98 12.35 8.76
N LEU A 34 0.33 11.22 8.95
CA LEU A 34 -1.06 11.20 9.35
C LEU A 34 -1.24 11.79 10.74
N VAL A 35 -0.37 11.39 11.65
CA VAL A 35 -0.48 11.83 13.03
C VAL A 35 -0.24 13.31 13.14
N SER A 36 0.67 13.85 12.38
CA SER A 36 0.99 15.27 12.47
C SER A 36 -0.03 16.14 11.75
N GLY A 37 -1.10 15.52 11.24
CA GLY A 37 -2.15 16.31 10.62
C GLY A 37 -1.79 16.84 9.27
N GLY A 38 -0.82 16.24 8.63
CA GLY A 38 -0.47 16.64 7.30
C GLY A 38 0.42 17.85 7.20
N ILE A 39 0.83 18.36 8.33
CA ILE A 39 1.77 19.43 8.29
C ILE A 39 3.08 18.99 7.76
N HIS A 40 3.39 17.77 8.01
CA HIS A 40 4.58 17.20 7.54
C HIS A 40 4.70 17.43 6.05
N ARG A 41 5.86 17.87 5.66
CA ARG A 41 6.07 18.19 4.28
C ARG A 41 6.17 16.92 3.48
N ILE A 42 5.09 16.55 2.90
CA ILE A 42 5.07 15.43 2.00
C ILE A 42 5.72 15.88 0.71
N GLN A 43 6.63 15.08 0.19
CA GLN A 43 7.20 15.38 -1.09
C GLN A 43 6.09 15.39 -2.12
N PRO A 44 6.06 16.38 -2.99
CA PRO A 44 5.05 16.39 -4.05
C PRO A 44 5.15 15.11 -4.86
N VAL A 45 4.00 14.56 -5.17
CA VAL A 45 3.95 13.32 -5.93
C VAL A 45 4.75 13.43 -7.21
N ALA A 46 4.75 14.60 -7.82
CA ALA A 46 5.45 14.78 -9.08
C ALA A 46 6.95 14.60 -8.96
N ARG A 47 7.48 14.68 -7.76
CA ARG A 47 8.92 14.52 -7.57
C ARG A 47 9.36 13.09 -7.36
N GLU A 48 8.41 12.22 -7.09
CA GLU A 48 8.76 10.84 -6.81
C GLU A 48 8.43 10.00 -8.02
N PRO A 49 9.33 9.12 -8.42
CA PRO A 49 9.01 8.23 -9.51
C PRO A 49 7.85 7.33 -9.11
N GLU A 50 7.07 6.96 -10.09
CA GLU A 50 6.02 5.99 -9.86
C GLU A 50 6.67 4.67 -9.46
N THR A 51 6.01 3.98 -8.56
CA THR A 51 6.43 2.64 -8.19
C THR A 51 5.53 1.67 -8.93
N GLY A 52 6.12 0.78 -9.71
CA GLY A 52 5.34 -0.25 -10.37
C GLY A 52 4.93 -1.32 -9.37
N ILE A 53 3.69 -1.76 -9.46
CA ILE A 53 3.22 -2.87 -8.63
C ILE A 53 2.57 -3.91 -9.54
N SER A 54 3.04 -5.15 -9.43
CA SER A 54 2.56 -6.25 -10.26
C SER A 54 1.90 -7.30 -9.38
N GLN A 55 1.16 -8.22 -10.04
CA GLN A 55 0.43 -9.25 -9.32
C GLN A 55 -0.43 -8.63 -8.22
N TRP A 56 -1.06 -7.53 -8.57
CA TRP A 56 -1.73 -6.67 -7.59
C TRP A 56 -3.17 -7.10 -7.38
N SER A 57 -3.64 -6.81 -6.17
CA SER A 57 -5.05 -6.88 -5.83
C SER A 57 -5.36 -5.69 -4.95
N MET A 58 -6.64 -5.38 -4.81
CA MET A 58 -7.07 -4.30 -3.93
C MET A 58 -8.05 -4.86 -2.93
N VAL A 59 -7.84 -4.53 -1.68
CA VAL A 59 -8.61 -5.10 -0.58
C VAL A 59 -9.17 -3.99 0.28
N LEU A 60 -10.45 -4.10 0.62
CA LEU A 60 -11.10 -3.21 1.55
C LEU A 60 -10.99 -3.83 2.94
N VAL A 61 -10.48 -3.08 3.88
CA VAL A 61 -10.26 -3.56 5.23
C VAL A 61 -10.92 -2.62 6.24
N THR A 62 -11.10 -3.11 7.45
CA THR A 62 -11.59 -2.29 8.55
C THR A 62 -10.61 -2.39 9.71
N ASP A 63 -10.30 -1.26 10.32
CA ASP A 63 -9.38 -1.25 11.45
C ASP A 63 -10.14 -1.40 12.77
N VAL A 64 -9.40 -1.32 13.88
CA VAL A 64 -10.00 -1.53 15.20
C VAL A 64 -11.03 -0.46 15.57
N HIS A 65 -10.99 0.67 14.89
CA HIS A 65 -11.93 1.76 15.16
C HIS A 65 -13.12 1.72 14.21
N GLY A 66 -13.16 0.76 13.31
CA GLY A 66 -14.26 0.64 12.36
C GLY A 66 -14.06 1.44 11.09
N ASP A 67 -12.92 2.11 10.94
CA ASP A 67 -12.64 2.85 9.72
C ASP A 67 -12.24 1.90 8.61
N GLN A 68 -12.73 2.18 7.41
CA GLN A 68 -12.49 1.33 6.25
C GLN A 68 -11.54 2.03 5.30
N THR A 69 -10.56 1.28 4.82
CA THR A 69 -9.60 1.79 3.86
C THR A 69 -9.33 0.74 2.80
N ARG A 70 -8.85 1.18 1.64
CA ARG A 70 -8.49 0.28 0.56
C ARG A 70 -6.98 0.28 0.41
N HIS A 71 -6.43 -0.89 0.17
CA HIS A 71 -4.99 -1.05 0.05
C HIS A 71 -4.67 -1.93 -1.14
N LEU A 72 -3.61 -1.58 -1.86
CA LEU A 72 -3.08 -2.45 -2.88
C LEU A 72 -2.10 -3.42 -2.23
N VAL A 73 -2.18 -4.65 -2.67
CA VAL A 73 -1.30 -5.72 -2.21
C VAL A 73 -0.67 -6.32 -3.46
N GLY A 74 0.63 -6.38 -3.53
CA GLY A 74 1.29 -6.91 -4.72
C GLY A 74 2.79 -6.85 -4.59
N SER A 75 3.46 -7.06 -5.69
CA SER A 75 4.92 -7.05 -5.72
C SER A 75 5.40 -5.70 -6.24
N ALA A 76 6.19 -5.02 -5.45
CA ALA A 76 6.77 -3.73 -5.82
C ALA A 76 8.26 -3.80 -5.53
N ASN A 77 9.07 -3.43 -6.52
CA ASN A 77 10.52 -3.46 -6.39
C ASN A 77 11.04 -4.84 -6.01
N GLY A 78 10.36 -5.89 -6.49
CA GLY A 78 10.79 -7.25 -6.22
C GLY A 78 10.39 -7.78 -4.85
N GLU A 79 9.58 -7.05 -4.11
CA GLU A 79 9.20 -7.44 -2.77
C GLU A 79 7.69 -7.38 -2.60
N GLY A 80 7.15 -8.25 -1.77
CA GLY A 80 5.75 -8.18 -1.41
C GLY A 80 5.48 -6.91 -0.64
N SER A 81 4.37 -6.26 -0.95
CA SER A 81 4.08 -4.95 -0.41
C SER A 81 2.59 -4.77 -0.15
N VAL A 82 2.30 -3.99 0.89
CA VAL A 82 0.96 -3.50 1.17
C VAL A 82 1.09 -1.98 1.23
N THR A 83 0.27 -1.28 0.45
CA THR A 83 0.37 0.18 0.40
C THR A 83 -0.31 0.81 1.61
N SER A 84 -0.03 2.08 1.83
CA SER A 84 -0.89 2.87 2.70
C SER A 84 -2.25 3.03 2.00
N PRO A 85 -3.26 3.57 2.70
CA PRO A 85 -4.58 3.66 2.09
C PRO A 85 -4.56 4.35 0.74
N ILE A 86 -5.28 3.79 -0.21
CA ILE A 86 -5.39 4.36 -1.54
C ILE A 86 -6.51 5.38 -1.52
N LYS A 87 -6.22 6.58 -1.99
CA LYS A 87 -7.22 7.63 -1.97
C LYS A 87 -7.74 7.99 -3.36
N ALA A 88 -7.04 7.63 -4.41
CA ALA A 88 -7.51 7.96 -5.75
C ALA A 88 -6.94 7.00 -6.78
N ILE A 89 -7.74 6.75 -7.82
CA ILE A 89 -7.34 5.88 -8.93
C ILE A 89 -7.51 6.70 -10.21
N ASP A 90 -6.47 6.72 -11.02
CA ASP A 90 -6.54 7.28 -12.35
C ASP A 90 -6.64 6.11 -13.33
N THR A 91 -7.85 5.85 -13.82
CA THR A 91 -8.06 4.68 -14.66
C THR A 91 -7.40 4.84 -16.02
N GLY A 92 -7.27 6.06 -16.50
CA GLY A 92 -6.64 6.28 -17.79
C GLY A 92 -5.16 5.98 -17.76
N ARG A 93 -4.51 6.34 -16.68
CA ARG A 93 -3.08 6.10 -16.52
C ARG A 93 -2.78 4.80 -15.81
N ARG A 94 -3.78 4.14 -15.27
CA ARG A 94 -3.64 2.92 -14.49
C ARG A 94 -2.72 3.17 -13.30
N THR A 95 -2.98 4.26 -12.59
CA THR A 95 -2.19 4.61 -11.41
C THR A 95 -3.09 4.79 -10.21
N ALA A 96 -2.51 4.59 -9.03
CA ALA A 96 -3.22 4.77 -7.77
C ALA A 96 -2.36 5.63 -6.87
N SER A 97 -2.97 6.60 -6.22
CA SER A 97 -2.24 7.43 -5.28
C SER A 97 -2.67 7.09 -3.87
N SER A 98 -1.69 7.04 -2.97
CA SER A 98 -1.95 6.70 -1.59
C SER A 98 -1.97 7.95 -0.73
N GLU A 99 -2.46 7.80 0.50
CA GLU A 99 -2.50 8.90 1.44
C GLU A 99 -1.11 9.43 1.76
N SER A 100 -0.11 8.58 1.67
CA SER A 100 1.25 9.02 1.94
C SER A 100 1.85 9.81 0.78
N GLY A 101 1.11 9.96 -0.32
CA GLY A 101 1.59 10.72 -1.47
C GLY A 101 2.34 9.89 -2.49
N ARG A 102 2.39 8.59 -2.30
CA ARG A 102 3.10 7.72 -3.23
C ARG A 102 2.19 7.34 -4.38
N LEU A 103 2.78 7.23 -5.57
CA LEU A 103 2.04 6.89 -6.77
C LEU A 103 2.43 5.49 -7.22
N TYR A 104 1.43 4.66 -7.47
CA TYR A 104 1.66 3.28 -7.89
C TYR A 104 1.12 3.07 -9.29
N LYS A 105 1.94 2.48 -10.15
CA LYS A 105 1.54 2.11 -11.49
C LYS A 105 1.12 0.64 -11.49
N LEU A 106 -0.10 0.36 -11.93
CA LEU A 106 -0.60 -1.01 -11.99
C LEU A 106 -0.01 -1.69 -13.21
N LEU A 107 0.87 -2.64 -12.97
CA LEU A 107 1.57 -3.34 -14.04
C LEU A 107 0.85 -4.64 -14.35
N GLY A 108 0.49 -4.81 -15.62
CA GLY A 108 -0.20 -6.01 -16.03
C GLY A 108 -1.56 -6.14 -15.40
N GLY A 109 -2.09 -7.33 -15.40
CA GLY A 109 -3.39 -7.60 -14.81
C GLY A 109 -3.29 -7.86 -13.33
N SER A 110 -4.45 -7.96 -12.70
CA SER A 110 -4.51 -8.32 -11.29
C SER A 110 -4.00 -9.74 -11.08
N GLY A 111 -3.57 -10.02 -9.87
CA GLY A 111 -3.05 -11.34 -9.57
C GLY A 111 -2.81 -11.51 -8.09
N SER A 112 -1.95 -12.45 -7.77
CA SER A 112 -1.61 -12.77 -6.40
C SER A 112 -0.14 -13.10 -6.34
N ASP A 113 0.52 -12.60 -5.34
CA ASP A 113 1.95 -12.83 -5.11
C ASP A 113 2.10 -13.41 -3.72
N SER A 114 2.81 -14.53 -3.60
CA SER A 114 2.88 -15.23 -2.33
C SER A 114 3.59 -14.40 -1.26
N ASP A 115 4.65 -13.66 -1.65
CA ASP A 115 5.33 -12.80 -0.70
C ASP A 115 4.41 -11.69 -0.22
N ALA A 116 3.66 -11.11 -1.15
CA ALA A 116 2.73 -10.04 -0.81
C ALA A 116 1.64 -10.55 0.13
N ARG A 117 1.16 -11.79 -0.11
CA ARG A 117 0.17 -12.38 0.78
C ARG A 117 0.71 -12.55 2.18
N TYR A 118 1.95 -13.01 2.26
CA TYR A 118 2.58 -13.18 3.57
C TYR A 118 2.70 -11.84 4.29
N VAL A 119 3.17 -10.83 3.58
CA VAL A 119 3.31 -9.51 4.17
C VAL A 119 1.95 -8.96 4.60
N PHE A 120 0.94 -9.16 3.76
CA PHE A 120 -0.40 -8.68 4.06
C PHE A 120 -0.99 -9.36 5.29
N ASP A 121 -0.83 -10.68 5.38
CA ASP A 121 -1.35 -11.42 6.54
C ASP A 121 -0.69 -10.95 7.82
N ASN A 122 0.61 -10.72 7.78
CA ASN A 122 1.32 -10.19 8.94
C ASN A 122 0.84 -8.79 9.29
N TRP A 123 0.64 -7.95 8.27
CA TRP A 123 0.15 -6.60 8.48
C TRP A 123 -1.23 -6.61 9.14
N LEU A 124 -2.12 -7.49 8.67
CA LEU A 124 -3.44 -7.61 9.28
C LEU A 124 -3.34 -7.97 10.76
N ASN A 125 -2.47 -8.93 11.06
CA ASN A 125 -2.32 -9.37 12.45
C ASN A 125 -1.73 -8.27 13.32
N LEU A 126 -0.70 -7.61 12.84
CA LEU A 126 -0.01 -6.59 13.63
C LEU A 126 -0.90 -5.38 13.89
N THR A 127 -1.73 -5.04 12.93
CA THR A 127 -2.59 -3.85 13.07
C THR A 127 -3.99 -4.21 13.56
N GLN A 128 -4.27 -5.50 13.73
CA GLN A 128 -5.59 -5.98 14.12
C GLN A 128 -6.65 -5.48 13.17
N THR A 129 -6.30 -5.47 11.90
CA THR A 129 -7.18 -5.04 10.82
C THR A 129 -7.78 -6.29 10.19
N ARG A 130 -9.00 -6.18 9.72
CA ARG A 130 -9.71 -7.32 9.12
C ARG A 130 -10.13 -7.02 7.70
N VAL A 131 -10.12 -8.04 6.88
CA VAL A 131 -10.58 -7.91 5.50
C VAL A 131 -12.10 -7.85 5.50
N VAL A 132 -12.64 -6.84 4.82
CA VAL A 132 -14.07 -6.73 4.59
C VAL A 132 -14.41 -7.38 3.27
N ARG A 133 -13.64 -7.07 2.23
CA ARG A 133 -13.95 -7.57 0.90
C ARG A 133 -12.77 -7.36 -0.03
N ASP A 134 -12.61 -8.29 -0.96
CA ASP A 134 -11.66 -8.13 -2.06
C ASP A 134 -12.37 -7.30 -3.12
N VAL A 135 -11.87 -6.10 -3.38
CA VAL A 135 -12.49 -5.21 -4.35
C VAL A 135 -11.76 -5.20 -5.69
N THR A 136 -10.86 -6.15 -5.88
CA THR A 136 -10.14 -6.28 -7.14
C THR A 136 -11.10 -6.39 -8.34
N PRO A 137 -12.18 -7.19 -8.27
CA PRO A 137 -13.08 -7.26 -9.43
C PRO A 137 -13.67 -5.91 -9.80
N ALA A 138 -14.02 -5.10 -8.81
CA ALA A 138 -14.56 -3.77 -9.09
C ALA A 138 -13.51 -2.89 -9.76
N LEU A 139 -12.28 -2.95 -9.27
CA LEU A 139 -11.20 -2.17 -9.86
C LEU A 139 -10.94 -2.60 -11.30
N VAL A 140 -10.90 -3.91 -11.54
CA VAL A 140 -10.68 -4.42 -12.89
C VAL A 140 -11.77 -3.90 -13.82
N ARG A 141 -13.03 -3.91 -13.37
CA ARG A 141 -14.11 -3.38 -14.19
C ARG A 141 -13.91 -1.90 -14.50
N LEU A 142 -13.49 -1.12 -13.52
CA LEU A 142 -13.22 0.29 -13.76
C LEU A 142 -12.13 0.50 -14.80
N LEU A 143 -11.08 -0.30 -14.73
CA LEU A 143 -9.98 -0.17 -15.67
C LEU A 143 -10.41 -0.55 -17.08
N LYS A 144 -11.31 -1.51 -17.21
CA LYS A 144 -11.78 -1.95 -18.51
C LYS A 144 -12.82 -1.03 -19.10
N ALA A 145 -13.50 -0.27 -18.28
CA ALA A 145 -14.58 0.61 -18.76
C ALA A 145 -14.06 1.83 -19.49
N ARG A 146 -12.76 2.02 -19.54
CA ARG A 146 -12.14 3.16 -20.19
C ARG A 146 -12.25 3.15 -21.69
#